data_6d496a2cce6baf396e964c982cf66822
#
_entry.id   6d496a2cce6baf396e964c982cf66822
#
_cell.length_a   1.000
_cell.length_b   1.000
_cell.length_c   1.000
_cell.angle_alpha   90.00
_cell.angle_beta   90.00
_cell.angle_gamma   90.00
#
_symmetry.space_group_name_H-M   'P 1'
#
loop_
_entity.id
_entity.type
_entity.pdbx_description
1 polymer ?
#
loop_
_entity_poly.entity_id
_entity_poly.type
_entity_poly.pdbx_seq_one_letter_code
_entity_poly.pdbx_strand_id
1 'polypeptide(L)'
;MLRSGLDIMWSEALIQVARSSHVPREVFQLTAVGWEPPVDVFETETGFLVIVALPGVQPDEMETLIGNGELRVRGIRRWPTPQRPASVNRIELPHGRFERRLPLPHGAYQLVGQDHSNGCLVLTLKRLI
;
A
#
# COMPACT_ATOMS: atom_id res chain seq x y z
N MET A 1 1.85 2.84 -12.87
CA MET A 1 2.65 2.84 -11.65
C MET A 1 4.08 2.49 -11.95
N LEU A 2 4.97 3.11 -11.24
CA LEU A 2 6.38 2.98 -11.54
C LEU A 2 7.16 2.10 -10.61
N ARG A 3 6.46 1.25 -9.87
CA ARG A 3 7.20 0.28 -9.08
C ARG A 3 7.86 -0.65 -10.06
N SER A 4 9.12 -0.68 -10.03
CA SER A 4 9.92 -1.35 -11.02
C SER A 4 10.61 -2.55 -10.40
N GLY A 5 11.43 -3.20 -11.19
CA GLY A 5 12.28 -4.25 -10.67
C GLY A 5 13.20 -3.77 -9.55
N LEU A 6 13.47 -2.47 -9.49
CA LEU A 6 14.28 -1.93 -8.41
C LEU A 6 13.60 -2.09 -7.05
N ASP A 7 12.32 -1.79 -6.97
CA ASP A 7 11.60 -1.96 -5.72
C ASP A 7 11.50 -3.41 -5.30
N ILE A 8 11.32 -4.28 -6.27
CA ILE A 8 11.29 -5.72 -6.01
C ILE A 8 12.64 -6.18 -5.48
N MET A 9 13.71 -5.73 -6.09
CA MET A 9 15.06 -6.05 -5.67
C MET A 9 15.31 -5.64 -4.23
N TRP A 10 14.89 -4.44 -3.88
CA TRP A 10 15.09 -3.95 -2.53
C TRP A 10 14.27 -4.73 -1.51
N SER A 11 13.08 -5.16 -1.91
CA SER A 11 12.26 -6.01 -1.04
C SER A 11 12.95 -7.32 -0.74
N GLU A 12 13.55 -7.94 -1.74
CA GLU A 12 14.29 -9.17 -1.55
C GLU A 12 15.49 -8.96 -0.63
N ALA A 13 16.28 -7.93 -0.91
CA ALA A 13 17.44 -7.63 -0.10
C ALA A 13 17.06 -7.37 1.35
N LEU A 14 15.98 -6.62 1.56
CA LEU A 14 15.52 -6.30 2.89
C LEU A 14 15.13 -7.55 3.67
N ILE A 15 14.44 -8.48 3.05
CA ILE A 15 14.02 -9.69 3.73
C ILE A 15 15.22 -10.55 4.11
N GLN A 16 16.16 -10.72 3.21
CA GLN A 16 17.34 -11.54 3.50
C GLN A 16 18.12 -10.96 4.66
N VAL A 17 18.29 -9.65 4.67
CA VAL A 17 19.01 -8.99 5.74
C VAL A 17 18.28 -9.09 7.05
N ALA A 18 16.95 -8.95 7.03
CA ALA A 18 16.15 -9.08 8.23
C ALA A 18 16.31 -10.46 8.86
N ARG A 19 16.40 -11.50 8.03
CA ARG A 19 16.57 -12.86 8.56
C ARG A 19 17.97 -13.10 9.12
N SER A 20 18.95 -12.40 8.63
CA SER A 20 20.30 -12.50 9.17
C SER A 20 20.49 -11.63 10.40
N SER A 21 19.49 -10.90 10.81
CA SER A 21 19.53 -9.94 11.91
C SER A 21 20.46 -8.77 11.64
N HIS A 22 20.80 -8.55 10.39
CA HIS A 22 21.67 -7.47 9.99
C HIS A 22 21.04 -6.74 8.83
N VAL A 23 20.60 -5.51 9.07
CA VAL A 23 19.96 -4.71 8.02
C VAL A 23 20.87 -3.53 7.68
N PRO A 24 21.42 -3.50 6.46
CA PRO A 24 22.23 -2.36 6.05
C PRO A 24 21.41 -1.07 6.10
N ARG A 25 22.10 0.02 6.41
CA ARG A 25 21.45 1.30 6.56
C ARG A 25 20.72 1.71 5.29
N GLU A 26 21.30 1.43 4.14
CA GLU A 26 20.72 1.79 2.85
C GLU A 26 19.37 1.10 2.64
N VAL A 27 19.28 -0.16 3.05
CA VAL A 27 18.03 -0.91 2.92
C VAL A 27 16.97 -0.33 3.83
N PHE A 28 17.33 0.05 5.04
CA PHE A 28 16.41 0.70 5.96
C PHE A 28 15.90 2.02 5.42
N GLN A 29 16.78 2.82 4.84
CA GLN A 29 16.39 4.10 4.28
C GLN A 29 15.42 3.95 3.13
N LEU A 30 15.66 2.95 2.28
CA LEU A 30 14.74 2.68 1.18
C LEU A 30 13.38 2.22 1.67
N THR A 31 13.35 1.41 2.71
CA THR A 31 12.07 1.00 3.31
C THR A 31 11.35 2.18 3.95
N ALA A 32 12.11 3.11 4.52
CA ALA A 32 11.53 4.29 5.16
C ALA A 32 10.87 5.22 4.16
N VAL A 33 11.34 5.25 2.92
CA VAL A 33 10.72 6.00 1.85
C VAL A 33 9.34 5.44 1.52
N GLY A 34 9.19 4.12 1.65
CA GLY A 34 7.94 3.48 1.43
C GLY A 34 7.73 3.04 -0.01
N TRP A 35 6.57 2.50 -0.26
CA TRP A 35 6.18 2.03 -1.58
C TRP A 35 4.75 2.46 -1.86
N GLU A 36 4.37 2.40 -3.12
CA GLU A 36 3.05 2.83 -3.55
C GLU A 36 2.28 1.63 -4.09
N PRO A 37 1.17 1.26 -3.44
CA PRO A 37 0.34 0.21 -3.97
C PRO A 37 -0.35 0.64 -5.27
N PRO A 38 -0.50 -0.27 -6.21
CA PRO A 38 -1.25 0.04 -7.44
C PRO A 38 -2.72 0.25 -7.15
N VAL A 39 -3.35 1.10 -7.92
CA VAL A 39 -4.77 1.41 -7.75
C VAL A 39 -5.48 1.41 -9.09
N ASP A 40 -6.76 1.04 -9.04
CA ASP A 40 -7.70 1.25 -10.13
C ASP A 40 -8.71 2.28 -9.67
N VAL A 41 -9.04 3.21 -10.54
CA VAL A 41 -10.00 4.26 -10.23
C VAL A 41 -11.07 4.25 -11.31
N PHE A 42 -12.32 4.12 -10.88
CA PHE A 42 -13.47 4.15 -11.78
C PHE A 42 -14.34 5.34 -11.40
N GLU A 43 -14.73 6.10 -12.39
CA GLU A 43 -15.68 7.18 -12.16
C GLU A 43 -17.09 6.62 -12.28
N THR A 44 -17.93 6.95 -11.29
CA THR A 44 -19.33 6.52 -11.24
C THR A 44 -20.23 7.74 -11.40
N GLU A 45 -21.52 7.52 -11.48
CA GLU A 45 -22.46 8.64 -11.60
C GLU A 45 -22.40 9.56 -10.39
N THR A 46 -22.06 9.02 -9.22
CA THR A 46 -22.11 9.81 -7.97
C THR A 46 -20.72 10.12 -7.42
N GLY A 47 -19.65 9.58 -8.01
CA GLY A 47 -18.31 9.82 -7.50
C GLY A 47 -17.28 8.88 -8.09
N PHE A 48 -16.57 8.17 -7.23
CA PHE A 48 -15.50 7.29 -7.65
C PHE A 48 -15.50 5.99 -6.87
N LEU A 49 -15.10 4.94 -7.54
CA LEU A 49 -14.77 3.67 -6.92
C LEU A 49 -13.26 3.49 -7.05
N VAL A 50 -12.58 3.31 -5.93
CA VAL A 50 -11.13 3.18 -5.90
C VAL A 50 -10.78 1.82 -5.33
N ILE A 51 -9.95 1.07 -6.04
CA ILE A 51 -9.51 -0.25 -5.62
C ILE A 51 -8.01 -0.21 -5.46
N VAL A 52 -7.54 -0.49 -4.25
CA VAL A 52 -6.11 -0.45 -3.91
C VAL A 52 -5.64 -1.86 -3.62
N ALA A 53 -4.62 -2.32 -4.32
CA ALA A 53 -4.09 -3.66 -4.12
C ALA A 53 -3.21 -3.70 -2.87
N LEU A 54 -3.70 -4.34 -1.82
CA LEU A 54 -3.01 -4.41 -0.53
C LEU A 54 -3.05 -5.82 0.06
N PRO A 55 -2.56 -6.81 -0.68
CA PRO A 55 -2.58 -8.18 -0.17
C PRO A 55 -1.73 -8.30 1.09
N GLY A 56 -2.28 -8.96 2.10
CA GLY A 56 -1.55 -9.19 3.34
C GLY A 56 -1.50 -8.00 4.29
N VAL A 57 -2.22 -6.92 4.00
CA VAL A 57 -2.29 -5.78 4.91
C VAL A 57 -3.56 -5.90 5.74
N GLN A 58 -3.40 -5.85 7.07
CA GLN A 58 -4.54 -5.94 7.98
C GLN A 58 -5.32 -4.62 7.97
N PRO A 59 -6.66 -4.70 8.13
CA PRO A 59 -7.47 -3.47 8.14
C PRO A 59 -7.03 -2.44 9.18
N ASP A 60 -6.57 -2.89 10.34
CA ASP A 60 -6.13 -1.99 11.40
C ASP A 60 -4.73 -1.43 11.18
N GLU A 61 -4.08 -1.84 10.09
CA GLU A 61 -2.73 -1.36 9.76
C GLU A 61 -2.74 -0.39 8.59
N MET A 62 -3.90 0.09 8.22
CA MET A 62 -4.03 1.06 7.15
C MET A 62 -5.07 2.12 7.51
N GLU A 63 -4.93 3.29 6.91
CA GLU A 63 -5.93 4.34 7.06
C GLU A 63 -6.16 5.06 5.75
N THR A 64 -7.33 5.62 5.63
CA THR A 64 -7.77 6.36 4.47
C THR A 64 -8.13 7.77 4.89
N LEU A 65 -7.61 8.75 4.17
CA LEU A 65 -7.83 10.17 4.48
C LEU A 65 -8.28 10.88 3.21
N ILE A 66 -9.23 11.79 3.35
CA ILE A 66 -9.66 12.66 2.27
C ILE A 66 -9.48 14.10 2.75
N GLY A 67 -8.78 14.90 1.96
CA GLY A 67 -8.58 16.29 2.28
C GLY A 67 -7.60 16.93 1.32
N ASN A 68 -7.62 18.25 1.27
CA ASN A 68 -6.72 19.02 0.43
C ASN A 68 -6.74 18.58 -1.04
N GLY A 69 -7.91 18.16 -1.53
CA GLY A 69 -8.06 17.78 -2.93
C GLY A 69 -7.52 16.42 -3.27
N GLU A 70 -7.24 15.59 -2.29
CA GLU A 70 -6.71 14.26 -2.57
C GLU A 70 -7.26 13.20 -1.65
N LEU A 71 -7.22 11.97 -2.14
CA LEU A 71 -7.43 10.77 -1.36
C LEU A 71 -6.07 10.21 -1.00
N ARG A 72 -5.87 9.86 0.24
CA ARG A 72 -4.62 9.29 0.68
C ARG A 72 -4.88 7.97 1.40
N VAL A 73 -4.17 6.94 0.97
CA VAL A 73 -4.21 5.63 1.61
C VAL A 73 -2.81 5.32 2.09
N ARG A 74 -2.65 5.03 3.36
CA ARG A 74 -1.33 4.74 3.92
C ARG A 74 -1.42 3.68 4.98
N GLY A 75 -0.30 3.04 5.25
CA GLY A 75 -0.23 1.99 6.23
C GLY A 75 1.10 1.27 6.18
N ILE A 76 1.07 0.04 6.66
CA ILE A 76 2.27 -0.78 6.69
C ILE A 76 1.93 -2.21 6.28
N ARG A 77 2.77 -2.81 5.45
CA ARG A 77 2.70 -4.23 5.15
C ARG A 77 3.85 -4.90 5.90
N ARG A 78 3.50 -5.67 6.91
CA ARG A 78 4.49 -6.25 7.79
C ARG A 78 5.18 -7.46 7.16
N TRP A 79 6.35 -7.77 7.65
CA TRP A 79 7.07 -8.96 7.27
C TRP A 79 6.26 -10.19 7.62
N PRO A 80 6.22 -11.20 6.76
CA PRO A 80 5.60 -12.46 7.15
C PRO A 80 6.45 -13.11 8.25
N THR A 81 5.75 -13.74 9.19
CA THR A 81 6.42 -14.49 10.26
C THR A 81 6.08 -15.96 10.06
N PRO A 82 6.94 -16.72 9.40
CA PRO A 82 6.65 -18.13 9.20
C PRO A 82 6.61 -18.87 10.54
N GLN A 83 5.70 -19.81 10.67
CA GLN A 83 5.53 -20.58 11.89
C GLN A 83 6.64 -21.61 12.09
N ARG A 84 7.39 -21.89 11.04
CA ARG A 84 8.54 -22.78 11.08
C ARG A 84 9.77 -22.01 10.69
N PRO A 85 10.95 -22.41 11.21
CA PRO A 85 12.18 -21.82 10.70
C PRO A 85 12.25 -21.97 9.18
N ALA A 86 12.57 -20.90 8.51
CA ALA A 86 12.59 -20.88 7.06
C ALA A 86 13.65 -19.91 6.56
N SER A 87 14.19 -20.22 5.39
CA SER A 87 15.11 -19.31 4.71
C SER A 87 14.37 -18.65 3.56
N VAL A 88 14.72 -17.42 3.31
CA VAL A 88 14.15 -16.72 2.18
C VAL A 88 14.82 -17.23 0.91
N ASN A 89 14.00 -17.68 -0.03
CA ASN A 89 14.48 -18.05 -1.36
C ASN A 89 14.21 -16.92 -2.35
N ARG A 90 13.01 -16.36 -2.28
CA ARG A 90 12.63 -15.25 -3.15
C ARG A 90 11.57 -14.41 -2.46
N ILE A 91 11.71 -13.10 -2.58
CA ILE A 91 10.76 -12.14 -2.06
C ILE A 91 10.61 -11.04 -3.10
N GLU A 92 9.38 -10.84 -3.55
CA GLU A 92 9.10 -9.81 -4.55
C GLU A 92 7.99 -8.86 -4.11
N LEU A 93 7.22 -9.25 -3.09
CA LEU A 93 6.17 -8.38 -2.60
C LEU A 93 6.77 -7.26 -1.75
N PRO A 94 6.40 -6.02 -2.00
CA PRO A 94 6.95 -4.92 -1.21
C PRO A 94 6.48 -4.98 0.23
N HIS A 95 7.30 -4.50 1.14
CA HIS A 95 7.05 -4.51 2.57
C HIS A 95 7.33 -3.14 3.15
N GLY A 96 6.85 -2.93 4.36
CA GLY A 96 7.08 -1.72 5.07
C GLY A 96 6.00 -0.70 4.80
N ARG A 97 6.30 0.53 5.08
CA ARG A 97 5.34 1.62 4.94
C ARG A 97 4.97 1.83 3.49
N PHE A 98 3.69 2.12 3.29
CA PHE A 98 3.20 2.51 1.97
C PHE A 98 2.35 3.76 2.10
N GLU A 99 2.30 4.51 1.01
CA GLU A 99 1.39 5.63 0.90
C GLU A 99 1.05 5.81 -0.56
N ARG A 100 -0.24 5.95 -0.84
CA ARG A 100 -0.71 6.28 -2.17
C ARG A 100 -1.55 7.53 -2.08
N ARG A 101 -1.19 8.54 -2.86
CA ARG A 101 -1.92 9.79 -2.97
C ARG A 101 -2.56 9.87 -4.33
N LEU A 102 -3.86 10.15 -4.35
CA LEU A 102 -4.60 10.28 -5.59
C LEU A 102 -5.26 11.65 -5.59
N PRO A 103 -4.84 12.54 -6.49
CA PRO A 103 -5.53 13.81 -6.62
C PRO A 103 -6.95 13.56 -7.10
N LEU A 104 -7.90 14.23 -6.47
CA LEU A 104 -9.31 14.15 -6.85
C LEU A 104 -9.66 15.35 -7.70
N PRO A 105 -10.55 15.18 -8.70
CA PRO A 105 -11.02 16.32 -9.48
C PRO A 105 -11.65 17.37 -8.57
N HIS A 106 -11.77 18.56 -9.10
CA HIS A 106 -12.31 19.70 -8.35
C HIS A 106 -13.64 19.34 -7.70
N GLY A 107 -13.75 19.67 -6.42
CA GLY A 107 -14.95 19.39 -5.65
C GLY A 107 -14.65 18.79 -4.29
N ALA A 108 -15.70 18.51 -3.54
CA ALA A 108 -15.62 17.86 -2.24
C ALA A 108 -16.16 16.44 -2.34
N TYR A 109 -15.59 15.54 -1.56
CA TYR A 109 -15.95 14.14 -1.60
C TYR A 109 -16.10 13.59 -0.20
N GLN A 110 -16.91 12.56 -0.07
CA GLN A 110 -17.13 11.86 1.19
C GLN A 110 -16.87 10.37 0.95
N LEU A 111 -16.17 9.75 1.87
CA LEU A 111 -15.99 8.31 1.87
C LEU A 111 -17.26 7.67 2.41
N VAL A 112 -18.00 6.98 1.55
CA VAL A 112 -19.27 6.37 1.94
C VAL A 112 -19.20 4.86 2.04
N GLY A 113 -18.09 4.26 1.64
CA GLY A 113 -17.92 2.82 1.76
C GLY A 113 -16.45 2.47 1.80
N GLN A 114 -16.11 1.49 2.62
CA GLN A 114 -14.76 0.97 2.74
C GLN A 114 -14.84 -0.51 3.04
N ASP A 115 -14.36 -1.32 2.11
CA ASP A 115 -14.42 -2.77 2.21
C ASP A 115 -13.06 -3.37 1.91
N HIS A 116 -12.86 -4.58 2.44
CA HIS A 116 -11.68 -5.38 2.14
C HIS A 116 -12.16 -6.62 1.41
N SER A 117 -11.71 -6.80 0.19
CA SER A 117 -12.19 -7.89 -0.65
C SER A 117 -11.08 -8.35 -1.57
N ASN A 118 -10.86 -9.67 -1.61
CA ASN A 118 -9.89 -10.29 -2.52
C ASN A 118 -8.49 -9.65 -2.45
N GLY A 119 -8.04 -9.32 -1.24
CA GLY A 119 -6.73 -8.69 -1.07
C GLY A 119 -6.68 -7.23 -1.46
N CYS A 120 -7.81 -6.61 -1.66
CA CYS A 120 -7.88 -5.21 -2.05
C CYS A 120 -8.69 -4.39 -1.06
N LEU A 121 -8.32 -3.13 -0.95
CA LEU A 121 -9.12 -2.15 -0.26
C LEU A 121 -10.03 -1.50 -1.29
N VAL A 122 -11.33 -1.53 -1.06
CA VAL A 122 -12.31 -0.97 -2.00
C VAL A 122 -12.97 0.23 -1.33
N LEU A 123 -12.81 1.39 -1.95
CA LEU A 123 -13.29 2.65 -1.41
C LEU A 123 -14.35 3.23 -2.33
N THR A 124 -15.46 3.65 -1.75
CA THR A 124 -16.53 4.32 -2.50
C THR A 124 -16.57 5.78 -2.07
N LEU A 125 -16.34 6.67 -3.01
CA LEU A 125 -16.36 8.11 -2.77
C LEU A 125 -17.60 8.71 -3.42
N LYS A 126 -18.29 9.55 -2.66
CA LYS A 126 -19.45 10.27 -3.17
C LYS A 126 -19.09 11.74 -3.33
N ARG A 127 -19.42 12.30 -4.48
CA ARG A 127 -19.24 13.72 -4.74
C ARG A 127 -20.27 14.50 -3.96
N LEU A 128 -19.81 15.51 -3.25
CA LEU A 128 -20.70 16.41 -2.53
C LEU A 128 -21.02 17.61 -3.41
N ILE A 129 -22.25 18.05 -3.34
CA ILE A 129 -22.69 19.18 -4.16
C ILE A 129 -22.34 20.47 -3.46
#